data_1c392bb1ba3f5bac8005a8533ba77d1b
#
_entry.id   1c392bb1ba3f5bac8005a8533ba77d1b
#
_cell.length_a   1.000
_cell.length_b   1.000
_cell.length_c   1.000
_cell.angle_alpha   90.00
_cell.angle_beta   90.00
_cell.angle_gamma   90.00
#
_symmetry.space_group_name_H-M   'P 1'
#
loop_
_entity.id
_entity.type
_entity.pdbx_description
1 polymer ?
#
loop_
_entity_poly.entity_id
_entity_poly.type
_entity_poly.pdbx_seq_one_letter_code
_entity_poly.pdbx_strand_id
1 'polypeptide(L)'
;GGLGMNLWQAFKMAFKSISMKKTRSFLTMLGIIIGVASVVIMVSVVQGQNRQTMEMFEKLGDNKITVQAYGYYDTNNETSQKLYDYCLTMSDLVEGITPDVEINETATVQYGAKTIRINDWNNGNYDWQTAMHIKLGSDQYGVCNNYTLAGGREMSYLDVEKTNAVCVLGAGAKEALFDFTDPVGEYITINGQPFKVVGYYEAVDLEGWNELDNIIVLPYTFNRSMNNNYNIDSYVVKAKSAQATV
;
A
#
# COMPACT_ATOMS: atom_id res chain seq x y z
N GLY A 1 32.81 51.80 47.02
CA GLY A 1 33.65 50.77 46.53
C GLY A 1 32.81 49.50 46.24
N GLY A 2 32.24 49.37 45.03
CA GLY A 2 31.46 48.21 44.64
C GLY A 2 32.46 47.11 44.23
N LEU A 3 32.48 46.03 44.96
CA LEU A 3 33.15 44.78 44.56
C LEU A 3 32.40 44.12 43.40
N GLY A 4 32.70 44.56 42.18
CA GLY A 4 32.30 43.85 40.99
C GLY A 4 33.04 42.51 40.96
N MET A 5 32.39 41.46 41.47
CA MET A 5 32.85 40.10 41.34
C MET A 5 32.80 39.71 39.84
N ASN A 6 34.00 39.61 39.21
CA ASN A 6 34.08 39.23 37.80
C ASN A 6 33.37 37.90 37.60
N LEU A 7 32.40 37.83 36.68
CA LEU A 7 31.71 36.61 36.28
C LEU A 7 32.63 35.41 36.14
N TRP A 8 33.85 35.64 35.69
CA TRP A 8 34.85 34.61 35.53
C TRP A 8 35.38 34.08 36.89
N GLN A 9 35.47 34.94 37.94
CA GLN A 9 35.85 34.51 39.29
C GLN A 9 34.74 33.71 39.97
N ALA A 10 33.47 34.10 39.75
CA ALA A 10 32.31 33.32 40.20
C ALA A 10 32.26 31.94 39.57
N PHE A 11 32.52 31.85 38.27
CA PHE A 11 32.64 30.58 37.55
C PHE A 11 33.76 29.69 38.09
N LYS A 12 34.96 30.25 38.34
CA LYS A 12 36.09 29.51 38.87
C LYS A 12 35.87 28.99 40.30
N MET A 13 35.16 29.78 41.12
CA MET A 13 34.79 29.35 42.48
C MET A 13 33.74 28.26 42.48
N ALA A 14 32.72 28.37 41.59
CA ALA A 14 31.70 27.33 41.41
C ALA A 14 32.33 26.02 40.97
N PHE A 15 33.22 26.04 39.99
CA PHE A 15 33.92 24.86 39.49
C PHE A 15 34.82 24.22 40.58
N LYS A 16 35.51 25.01 41.40
CA LYS A 16 36.33 24.53 42.53
C LYS A 16 35.45 23.89 43.61
N SER A 17 34.29 24.43 43.90
CA SER A 17 33.31 23.88 44.86
C SER A 17 32.75 22.53 44.40
N ILE A 18 32.44 22.38 43.11
CA ILE A 18 32.01 21.13 42.49
C ILE A 18 33.12 20.06 42.56
N SER A 19 34.37 20.48 42.33
CA SER A 19 35.54 19.60 42.35
C SER A 19 35.91 19.07 43.73
N MET A 20 35.53 19.73 44.82
CA MET A 20 35.82 19.28 46.18
C MET A 20 34.93 18.14 46.70
N LYS A 21 33.74 17.93 46.10
CA LYS A 21 32.81 16.81 46.44
C LYS A 21 32.48 16.02 45.19
N LYS A 22 33.49 15.50 44.51
CA LYS A 22 33.39 14.87 43.18
C LYS A 22 32.31 13.79 43.06
N THR A 23 32.20 12.90 44.05
CA THR A 23 31.26 11.79 44.03
C THR A 23 29.79 12.26 44.10
N ARG A 24 29.50 13.23 44.98
CA ARG A 24 28.13 13.76 45.13
C ARG A 24 27.68 14.56 43.88
N SER A 25 28.56 15.42 43.38
CA SER A 25 28.30 16.23 42.20
C SER A 25 28.17 15.35 40.95
N PHE A 26 29.00 14.32 40.83
CA PHE A 26 28.89 13.34 39.72
C PHE A 26 27.57 12.58 39.77
N LEU A 27 27.15 12.06 40.94
CA LEU A 27 25.89 11.31 41.08
C LEU A 27 24.68 12.20 40.79
N THR A 28 24.68 13.45 41.23
CA THR A 28 23.54 14.38 40.93
C THR A 28 23.49 14.74 39.46
N MET A 29 24.62 15.03 38.81
CA MET A 29 24.69 15.28 37.37
C MET A 29 24.24 14.05 36.56
N LEU A 30 24.71 12.85 36.95
CA LEU A 30 24.35 11.61 36.32
C LEU A 30 22.82 11.38 36.39
N GLY A 31 22.21 11.63 37.56
CA GLY A 31 20.76 11.52 37.72
C GLY A 31 19.98 12.47 36.81
N ILE A 32 20.43 13.73 36.69
CA ILE A 32 19.80 14.70 35.80
C ILE A 32 19.98 14.29 34.33
N ILE A 33 21.17 13.88 33.94
CA ILE A 33 21.46 13.45 32.57
C ILE A 33 20.58 12.24 32.17
N ILE A 34 20.52 11.24 33.05
CA ILE A 34 19.67 10.06 32.79
C ILE A 34 18.20 10.46 32.70
N GLY A 35 17.72 11.32 33.62
CA GLY A 35 16.36 11.81 33.62
C GLY A 35 15.97 12.55 32.33
N VAL A 36 16.81 13.49 31.90
CA VAL A 36 16.58 14.24 30.67
C VAL A 36 16.72 13.34 29.43
N ALA A 37 17.76 12.50 29.40
CA ALA A 37 17.98 11.61 28.27
C ALA A 37 16.83 10.63 28.08
N SER A 38 16.27 10.05 29.16
CA SER A 38 15.13 9.13 29.05
C SER A 38 13.88 9.81 28.49
N VAL A 39 13.60 11.05 28.87
CA VAL A 39 12.46 11.80 28.31
C VAL A 39 12.70 12.12 26.83
N VAL A 40 13.89 12.58 26.46
CA VAL A 40 14.21 12.89 25.06
C VAL A 40 14.11 11.63 24.19
N ILE A 41 14.66 10.50 24.67
CA ILE A 41 14.58 9.22 23.94
C ILE A 41 13.11 8.80 23.75
N MET A 42 12.30 8.85 24.82
CA MET A 42 10.89 8.49 24.75
C MET A 42 10.12 9.34 23.74
N VAL A 43 10.29 10.66 23.78
CA VAL A 43 9.64 11.58 22.84
C VAL A 43 10.12 11.33 21.42
N SER A 44 11.42 11.11 21.21
CA SER A 44 11.97 10.83 19.88
C SER A 44 11.45 9.54 19.29
N VAL A 45 11.32 8.47 20.09
CA VAL A 45 10.77 7.18 19.66
C VAL A 45 9.30 7.34 19.27
N VAL A 46 8.48 8.00 20.11
CA VAL A 46 7.05 8.22 19.82
C VAL A 46 6.85 9.08 18.56
N GLN A 47 7.63 10.13 18.38
CA GLN A 47 7.57 10.96 17.17
C GLN A 47 7.99 10.18 15.93
N GLY A 48 9.04 9.35 16.04
CA GLY A 48 9.50 8.49 14.95
C GLY A 48 8.40 7.49 14.53
N GLN A 49 7.77 6.82 15.50
CA GLN A 49 6.68 5.89 15.23
C GLN A 49 5.46 6.58 14.61
N ASN A 50 5.06 7.74 15.12
CA ASN A 50 3.95 8.50 14.56
C ASN A 50 4.22 8.91 13.10
N ARG A 51 5.43 9.36 12.80
CA ARG A 51 5.81 9.71 11.44
C ARG A 51 5.78 8.50 10.51
N GLN A 52 6.33 7.38 10.92
CA GLN A 52 6.31 6.13 10.15
C GLN A 52 4.88 5.66 9.90
N THR A 53 4.01 5.74 10.92
CA THR A 53 2.59 5.41 10.78
C THR A 53 1.87 6.34 9.81
N MET A 54 2.14 7.65 9.86
CA MET A 54 1.57 8.62 8.92
C MET A 54 2.01 8.34 7.48
N GLU A 55 3.30 8.11 7.24
CA GLU A 55 3.84 7.75 5.92
C GLU A 55 3.21 6.46 5.39
N MET A 56 2.93 5.50 6.28
CA MET A 56 2.22 4.27 5.93
C MET A 56 0.78 4.55 5.49
N PHE A 57 0.04 5.37 6.25
CA PHE A 57 -1.33 5.74 5.87
C PHE A 57 -1.38 6.54 4.57
N GLU A 58 -0.43 7.45 4.34
CA GLU A 58 -0.33 8.18 3.07
C GLU A 58 -0.12 7.23 1.88
N LYS A 59 0.74 6.22 2.03
CA LYS A 59 0.98 5.20 0.98
C LYS A 59 -0.24 4.31 0.75
N LEU A 60 -0.96 3.92 1.81
CA LEU A 60 -2.19 3.12 1.70
C LEU A 60 -3.37 3.93 1.14
N GLY A 61 -3.30 5.26 1.21
CA GLY A 61 -4.34 6.19 0.79
C GLY A 61 -5.42 6.42 1.85
N ASP A 62 -5.33 7.55 2.52
CA ASP A 62 -6.27 8.00 3.56
C ASP A 62 -7.65 8.40 3.00
N ASN A 63 -7.76 8.57 1.69
CA ASN A 63 -8.96 8.95 0.95
C ASN A 63 -9.58 7.79 0.14
N LYS A 64 -9.23 6.54 0.47
CA LYS A 64 -9.77 5.33 -0.15
C LYS A 64 -10.94 4.79 0.67
N ILE A 65 -12.08 4.58 0.02
CA ILE A 65 -13.28 3.99 0.61
C ILE A 65 -13.55 2.67 -0.10
N THR A 66 -13.58 1.57 0.65
CA THR A 66 -14.03 0.28 0.12
C THR A 66 -15.54 0.14 0.37
N VAL A 67 -16.29 -0.04 -0.69
CA VAL A 67 -17.74 -0.22 -0.65
C VAL A 67 -18.06 -1.65 -1.05
N GLN A 68 -18.75 -2.36 -0.17
CA GLN A 68 -19.28 -3.70 -0.47
C GLN A 68 -20.78 -3.61 -0.67
N ALA A 69 -21.25 -3.96 -1.86
CA ALA A 69 -22.65 -3.95 -2.23
C ALA A 69 -23.22 -5.37 -2.15
N TYR A 70 -23.80 -5.72 -1.02
CA TYR A 70 -24.45 -7.02 -0.84
C TYR A 70 -25.89 -6.96 -1.35
N GLY A 71 -26.14 -7.50 -2.52
CA GLY A 71 -27.49 -7.68 -3.07
C GLY A 71 -27.92 -9.13 -3.01
N TYR A 72 -28.66 -9.54 -1.97
CA TYR A 72 -29.16 -10.93 -1.84
C TYR A 72 -30.10 -11.37 -2.99
N TYR A 73 -30.62 -10.41 -3.77
CA TYR A 73 -31.50 -10.62 -4.93
C TYR A 73 -31.05 -9.88 -6.18
N ASP A 74 -29.84 -9.32 -6.20
CA ASP A 74 -29.34 -8.55 -7.35
C ASP A 74 -28.72 -9.48 -8.40
N THR A 75 -29.59 -10.19 -9.13
CA THR A 75 -29.17 -11.12 -10.18
C THR A 75 -28.57 -10.44 -11.41
N ASN A 76 -28.70 -9.12 -11.52
CA ASN A 76 -28.34 -8.35 -12.71
C ASN A 76 -27.26 -7.27 -12.46
N ASN A 77 -26.62 -7.22 -11.31
CA ASN A 77 -25.66 -6.16 -10.94
C ASN A 77 -26.24 -4.72 -10.97
N GLU A 78 -27.54 -4.55 -10.90
CA GLU A 78 -28.17 -3.23 -11.02
C GLU A 78 -27.77 -2.27 -9.90
N THR A 79 -27.63 -2.78 -8.66
CA THR A 79 -27.25 -1.96 -7.51
C THR A 79 -25.80 -1.49 -7.63
N SER A 80 -24.92 -2.38 -8.05
CA SER A 80 -23.52 -2.10 -8.28
C SER A 80 -23.32 -1.12 -9.43
N GLN A 81 -24.07 -1.28 -10.52
CA GLN A 81 -24.02 -0.34 -11.64
C GLN A 81 -24.54 1.05 -11.24
N LYS A 82 -25.60 1.12 -10.46
CA LYS A 82 -26.11 2.40 -9.92
C LYS A 82 -25.09 3.10 -9.03
N LEU A 83 -24.35 2.36 -8.19
CA LEU A 83 -23.28 2.93 -7.38
C LEU A 83 -22.17 3.51 -8.28
N TYR A 84 -21.74 2.75 -9.28
CA TYR A 84 -20.74 3.19 -10.24
C TYR A 84 -21.17 4.47 -10.95
N ASP A 85 -22.36 4.47 -11.52
CA ASP A 85 -22.93 5.62 -12.24
C ASP A 85 -23.09 6.84 -11.30
N TYR A 86 -23.52 6.60 -10.06
CA TYR A 86 -23.66 7.68 -9.06
C TYR A 86 -22.30 8.31 -8.72
N CYS A 87 -21.28 7.52 -8.48
CA CYS A 87 -19.94 8.03 -8.22
C CYS A 87 -19.38 8.84 -9.40
N LEU A 88 -19.68 8.47 -10.64
CA LEU A 88 -19.29 9.25 -11.82
C LEU A 88 -19.95 10.63 -11.88
N THR A 89 -21.16 10.78 -11.30
CA THR A 89 -21.84 12.09 -11.22
C THR A 89 -21.22 13.01 -10.15
N MET A 90 -20.47 12.45 -9.18
CA MET A 90 -19.85 13.17 -8.07
C MET A 90 -18.39 13.55 -8.37
N SER A 91 -18.11 13.97 -9.58
CA SER A 91 -16.75 14.30 -10.05
C SER A 91 -16.04 15.37 -9.22
N ASP A 92 -16.75 16.17 -8.42
CA ASP A 92 -16.16 17.18 -7.53
C ASP A 92 -15.57 16.54 -6.26
N LEU A 93 -16.11 15.41 -5.80
CA LEU A 93 -15.73 14.72 -4.57
C LEU A 93 -14.93 13.46 -4.83
N VAL A 94 -15.23 12.75 -5.93
CA VAL A 94 -14.64 11.47 -6.30
C VAL A 94 -13.56 11.68 -7.35
N GLU A 95 -12.37 11.13 -7.10
CA GLU A 95 -11.26 11.11 -8.06
C GLU A 95 -11.40 9.94 -9.03
N GLY A 96 -11.84 8.78 -8.53
CA GLY A 96 -12.05 7.58 -9.32
C GLY A 96 -12.84 6.51 -8.58
N ILE A 97 -13.36 5.57 -9.33
CA ILE A 97 -14.01 4.37 -8.83
C ILE A 97 -13.56 3.16 -9.66
N THR A 98 -13.30 2.06 -9.01
CA THR A 98 -12.95 0.79 -9.66
C THR A 98 -13.61 -0.38 -8.96
N PRO A 99 -14.07 -1.41 -9.69
CA PRO A 99 -14.28 -2.72 -9.10
C PRO A 99 -12.99 -3.22 -8.44
N ASP A 100 -13.11 -3.91 -7.32
CA ASP A 100 -12.00 -4.59 -6.64
C ASP A 100 -12.45 -6.00 -6.25
N VAL A 101 -12.35 -6.89 -7.22
CA VAL A 101 -12.71 -8.29 -7.06
C VAL A 101 -11.45 -9.12 -7.07
N GLU A 102 -11.35 -10.07 -6.17
CA GLU A 102 -10.25 -11.02 -6.14
C GLU A 102 -10.67 -12.35 -6.74
N ILE A 103 -9.75 -13.01 -7.44
CA ILE A 103 -9.96 -14.37 -7.88
C ILE A 103 -9.70 -15.30 -6.71
N ASN A 104 -10.77 -15.97 -6.23
CA ASN A 104 -10.69 -16.91 -5.11
C ASN A 104 -10.43 -18.35 -5.55
N GLU A 105 -10.62 -18.66 -6.83
CA GLU A 105 -10.36 -19.98 -7.41
C GLU A 105 -8.85 -20.20 -7.57
N THR A 106 -8.43 -21.47 -7.50
CA THR A 106 -7.05 -21.83 -7.77
C THR A 106 -6.68 -21.47 -9.21
N ALA A 107 -5.64 -20.66 -9.38
CA ALA A 107 -5.16 -20.25 -10.69
C ALA A 107 -3.68 -20.60 -10.86
N THR A 108 -3.28 -20.82 -12.11
CA THR A 108 -1.88 -21.07 -12.48
C THR A 108 -1.42 -19.97 -13.42
N VAL A 109 -0.38 -19.24 -13.02
CA VAL A 109 0.27 -18.21 -13.83
C VAL A 109 1.60 -18.75 -14.34
N GLN A 110 1.87 -18.57 -15.63
CA GLN A 110 3.09 -19.06 -16.27
C GLN A 110 3.73 -17.99 -17.14
N TYR A 111 5.06 -17.93 -17.09
CA TYR A 111 5.90 -17.22 -18.03
C TYR A 111 7.16 -18.03 -18.33
N GLY A 112 7.33 -18.45 -19.58
CA GLY A 112 8.42 -19.34 -19.95
C GLY A 112 8.39 -20.66 -19.16
N ALA A 113 9.45 -20.95 -18.44
CA ALA A 113 9.55 -22.12 -17.56
C ALA A 113 9.05 -21.87 -16.13
N LYS A 114 8.76 -20.61 -15.76
CA LYS A 114 8.27 -20.26 -14.43
C LYS A 114 6.77 -20.50 -14.33
N THR A 115 6.37 -21.11 -13.22
CA THR A 115 4.96 -21.40 -12.92
C THR A 115 4.68 -21.04 -11.48
N ILE A 116 3.66 -20.22 -11.26
CA ILE A 116 3.20 -19.80 -9.94
C ILE A 116 1.75 -20.27 -9.78
N ARG A 117 1.45 -20.92 -8.66
CA ARG A 117 0.09 -21.30 -8.30
C ARG A 117 -0.47 -20.30 -7.30
N ILE A 118 -1.66 -19.83 -7.59
CA ILE A 118 -2.43 -18.85 -6.78
C ILE A 118 -3.56 -19.61 -6.10
N ASN A 119 -3.83 -19.29 -4.84
CA ASN A 119 -4.89 -19.89 -4.03
C ASN A 119 -4.80 -21.42 -3.91
N ASP A 120 -3.59 -21.95 -3.87
CA ASP A 120 -3.35 -23.39 -3.66
C ASP A 120 -3.43 -23.75 -2.16
N TRP A 121 -4.62 -23.71 -1.60
CA TRP A 121 -4.92 -23.99 -0.19
C TRP A 121 -4.54 -25.43 0.24
N ASN A 122 -4.39 -26.34 -0.70
CA ASN A 122 -4.01 -27.73 -0.45
C ASN A 122 -2.50 -27.91 -0.26
N ASN A 123 -1.72 -26.88 -0.59
CA ASN A 123 -0.29 -26.88 -0.37
C ASN A 123 -0.01 -26.37 1.05
N GLY A 124 0.38 -27.24 1.98
CA GLY A 124 0.62 -26.91 3.40
C GLY A 124 1.66 -25.81 3.66
N ASN A 125 2.25 -25.21 2.63
CA ASN A 125 3.21 -24.11 2.67
C ASN A 125 2.61 -22.79 2.12
N TYR A 126 1.29 -22.63 2.14
CA TYR A 126 0.68 -21.37 1.72
C TYR A 126 1.05 -20.26 2.70
N ASP A 127 1.80 -19.29 2.22
CA ASP A 127 2.22 -18.12 2.98
C ASP A 127 1.51 -16.88 2.44
N TRP A 128 0.70 -16.27 3.24
CA TRP A 128 -0.08 -15.06 2.93
C TRP A 128 0.77 -13.89 2.49
N GLN A 129 1.97 -13.75 3.06
CA GLN A 129 2.84 -12.60 2.81
C GLN A 129 3.53 -12.67 1.44
N THR A 130 3.70 -13.89 0.91
CA THR A 130 4.35 -14.11 -0.36
C THR A 130 3.39 -14.60 -1.44
N ALA A 131 2.14 -14.86 -1.06
CA ALA A 131 1.11 -15.29 -2.00
C ALA A 131 0.86 -14.22 -3.06
N MET A 132 0.72 -14.67 -4.29
CA MET A 132 0.34 -13.80 -5.40
C MET A 132 -1.19 -13.76 -5.53
N HIS A 133 -1.74 -12.59 -5.84
CA HIS A 133 -3.16 -12.35 -5.95
C HIS A 133 -3.52 -11.86 -7.35
N ILE A 134 -4.63 -12.32 -7.90
CA ILE A 134 -5.18 -11.79 -9.14
C ILE A 134 -6.37 -10.90 -8.77
N LYS A 135 -6.24 -9.63 -9.09
CA LYS A 135 -7.25 -8.60 -8.86
C LYS A 135 -7.93 -8.23 -10.18
N LEU A 136 -9.22 -8.01 -10.11
CA LEU A 136 -10.03 -7.61 -11.25
C LEU A 136 -10.49 -6.17 -11.04
N GLY A 137 -10.07 -5.29 -11.91
CA GLY A 137 -10.33 -3.86 -11.80
C GLY A 137 -10.64 -3.17 -13.13
N SER A 138 -10.86 -1.87 -13.07
CA SER A 138 -11.04 -1.00 -14.24
C SER A 138 -9.73 -0.28 -14.61
N ASP A 139 -9.81 0.60 -15.59
CA ASP A 139 -8.76 1.56 -15.98
C ASP A 139 -8.37 2.54 -14.86
N GLN A 140 -9.20 2.65 -13.80
CA GLN A 140 -8.94 3.49 -12.63
C GLN A 140 -8.30 2.72 -11.46
N TYR A 141 -7.92 1.46 -11.67
CA TYR A 141 -7.46 0.60 -10.57
C TYR A 141 -6.22 1.16 -9.87
N GLY A 142 -5.20 1.58 -10.63
CA GLY A 142 -3.98 2.16 -10.09
C GLY A 142 -4.25 3.45 -9.32
N VAL A 143 -5.05 4.34 -9.88
CA VAL A 143 -5.44 5.61 -9.23
C VAL A 143 -6.17 5.34 -7.92
N CYS A 144 -7.19 4.48 -7.93
CA CYS A 144 -8.02 4.19 -6.74
C CYS A 144 -7.24 3.49 -5.63
N ASN A 145 -6.21 2.73 -5.98
CA ASN A 145 -5.39 1.98 -5.03
C ASN A 145 -4.03 2.62 -4.74
N ASN A 146 -3.80 3.87 -5.20
CA ASN A 146 -2.55 4.63 -5.02
C ASN A 146 -1.31 3.95 -5.56
N TYR A 147 -1.45 3.16 -6.63
CA TYR A 147 -0.30 2.62 -7.33
C TYR A 147 0.29 3.63 -8.31
N THR A 148 1.60 3.67 -8.37
CA THR A 148 2.37 4.44 -9.35
C THR A 148 2.94 3.49 -10.39
N LEU A 149 2.82 3.82 -11.68
CA LEU A 149 3.43 3.04 -12.74
C LEU A 149 4.94 3.21 -12.74
N ALA A 150 5.66 2.08 -12.74
CA ALA A 150 7.11 2.05 -12.95
C ALA A 150 7.46 1.94 -14.44
N GLY A 151 6.58 1.33 -15.25
CA GLY A 151 6.78 1.21 -16.68
C GLY A 151 5.52 0.78 -17.43
N GLY A 152 5.49 1.08 -18.73
CA GLY A 152 4.35 0.77 -19.58
C GLY A 152 3.18 1.74 -19.41
N ARG A 153 1.96 1.22 -19.37
CA ARG A 153 0.72 1.98 -19.19
C ARG A 153 -0.27 1.23 -18.32
N GLU A 154 -1.23 1.97 -17.78
CA GLU A 154 -2.44 1.40 -17.17
C GLU A 154 -3.31 0.68 -18.22
N MET A 155 -4.23 -0.14 -17.74
CA MET A 155 -5.34 -0.59 -18.57
C MET A 155 -6.12 0.64 -19.05
N SER A 156 -6.53 0.62 -20.30
CA SER A 156 -7.39 1.67 -20.85
C SER A 156 -8.86 1.28 -20.71
N TYR A 157 -9.75 2.28 -20.74
CA TYR A 157 -11.19 2.05 -20.79
C TYR A 157 -11.58 1.07 -21.92
N LEU A 158 -10.92 1.17 -23.09
CA LEU A 158 -11.15 0.26 -24.22
C LEU A 158 -10.70 -1.18 -23.94
N ASP A 159 -9.66 -1.37 -23.13
CA ASP A 159 -9.24 -2.73 -22.75
C ASP A 159 -10.31 -3.38 -21.88
N VAL A 160 -10.91 -2.63 -20.99
CA VAL A 160 -12.00 -3.11 -20.13
C VAL A 160 -13.26 -3.35 -20.94
N GLU A 161 -13.71 -2.37 -21.75
CA GLU A 161 -14.94 -2.45 -22.53
C GLU A 161 -14.93 -3.61 -23.52
N LYS A 162 -13.81 -3.84 -24.18
CA LYS A 162 -13.66 -4.92 -25.18
C LYS A 162 -13.19 -6.24 -24.60
N THR A 163 -13.02 -6.31 -23.28
CA THR A 163 -12.47 -7.50 -22.60
C THR A 163 -11.17 -7.96 -23.24
N ASN A 164 -10.25 -7.00 -23.51
CA ASN A 164 -8.94 -7.33 -24.04
C ASN A 164 -8.14 -8.11 -23.00
N ALA A 165 -7.47 -9.16 -23.43
CA ALA A 165 -6.61 -9.97 -22.56
C ALA A 165 -5.29 -9.23 -22.28
N VAL A 166 -5.35 -8.25 -21.39
CA VAL A 166 -4.21 -7.46 -20.91
C VAL A 166 -4.11 -7.55 -19.40
N CYS A 167 -2.90 -7.30 -18.87
CA CYS A 167 -2.67 -7.24 -17.43
C CYS A 167 -1.65 -6.16 -17.06
N VAL A 168 -1.75 -5.69 -15.81
CA VAL A 168 -0.75 -4.85 -15.16
C VAL A 168 -0.21 -5.63 -13.96
N LEU A 169 1.11 -5.64 -13.78
CA LEU A 169 1.78 -6.40 -12.73
C LEU A 169 2.13 -5.50 -11.54
N GLY A 170 1.99 -5.99 -10.33
CA GLY A 170 2.65 -5.41 -9.17
C GLY A 170 4.15 -5.68 -9.20
N ALA A 171 4.92 -4.96 -8.39
CA ALA A 171 6.38 -5.09 -8.36
C ALA A 171 6.83 -6.50 -8.00
N GLY A 172 6.19 -7.15 -7.01
CA GLY A 172 6.50 -8.52 -6.61
C GLY A 172 6.13 -9.54 -7.68
N ALA A 173 4.99 -9.37 -8.37
CA ALA A 173 4.62 -10.23 -9.49
C ALA A 173 5.60 -10.11 -10.66
N LYS A 174 6.05 -8.89 -10.96
CA LYS A 174 7.09 -8.64 -11.97
C LYS A 174 8.40 -9.32 -11.60
N GLU A 175 8.85 -9.19 -10.37
CA GLU A 175 10.10 -9.82 -9.90
C GLU A 175 10.01 -11.35 -9.96
N ALA A 176 8.89 -11.93 -9.48
CA ALA A 176 8.70 -13.37 -9.46
C ALA A 176 8.68 -14.01 -10.86
N LEU A 177 8.08 -13.34 -11.85
CA LEU A 177 7.92 -13.87 -13.20
C LEU A 177 9.06 -13.50 -14.14
N PHE A 178 9.54 -12.26 -14.10
CA PHE A 178 10.44 -11.67 -15.10
C PHE A 178 11.84 -11.38 -14.58
N ASP A 179 12.09 -11.45 -13.25
CA ASP A 179 13.35 -11.04 -12.62
C ASP A 179 13.72 -9.60 -13.04
N PHE A 180 14.83 -9.45 -13.75
CA PHE A 180 15.34 -8.16 -14.24
C PHE A 180 14.87 -7.78 -15.65
N THR A 181 14.07 -8.66 -16.32
CA THR A 181 13.60 -8.41 -17.68
C THR A 181 12.42 -7.43 -17.66
N ASP A 182 12.34 -6.56 -18.67
CA ASP A 182 11.17 -5.69 -18.85
C ASP A 182 9.96 -6.54 -19.27
N PRO A 183 8.87 -6.55 -18.50
CA PRO A 183 7.70 -7.35 -18.82
C PRO A 183 6.79 -6.72 -19.88
N VAL A 184 6.96 -5.42 -20.19
CA VAL A 184 6.03 -4.69 -21.07
C VAL A 184 6.04 -5.23 -22.50
N GLY A 185 4.88 -5.66 -22.94
CA GLY A 185 4.70 -6.24 -24.26
C GLY A 185 4.78 -7.78 -24.30
N GLU A 186 5.31 -8.43 -23.26
CA GLU A 186 5.37 -9.87 -23.12
C GLU A 186 4.00 -10.47 -22.76
N TYR A 187 3.89 -11.79 -22.84
CA TYR A 187 2.66 -12.50 -22.53
C TYR A 187 2.88 -13.46 -21.37
N ILE A 188 2.00 -13.38 -20.38
CA ILE A 188 1.84 -14.41 -19.35
C ILE A 188 0.61 -15.24 -19.66
N THR A 189 0.57 -16.50 -19.19
CA THR A 189 -0.66 -17.31 -19.29
C THR A 189 -1.26 -17.50 -17.91
N ILE A 190 -2.57 -17.29 -17.80
CA ILE A 190 -3.35 -17.53 -16.59
C ILE A 190 -4.37 -18.60 -16.92
N ASN A 191 -4.28 -19.75 -16.26
CA ASN A 191 -5.10 -20.94 -16.57
C ASN A 191 -5.09 -21.31 -18.06
N GLY A 192 -3.94 -21.13 -18.72
CA GLY A 192 -3.79 -21.42 -20.16
C GLY A 192 -4.25 -20.30 -21.10
N GLN A 193 -4.87 -19.23 -20.59
CA GLN A 193 -5.27 -18.07 -21.39
C GLN A 193 -4.13 -17.03 -21.40
N PRO A 194 -3.67 -16.57 -22.58
CA PRO A 194 -2.62 -15.56 -22.67
C PRO A 194 -3.14 -14.16 -22.35
N PHE A 195 -2.37 -13.42 -21.54
CA PHE A 195 -2.58 -12.01 -21.22
C PHE A 195 -1.33 -11.22 -21.56
N LYS A 196 -1.50 -10.12 -22.29
CA LYS A 196 -0.40 -9.22 -22.62
C LYS A 196 -0.12 -8.29 -21.43
N VAL A 197 1.13 -8.24 -20.99
CA VAL A 197 1.56 -7.28 -19.98
C VAL A 197 1.65 -5.89 -20.63
N VAL A 198 0.85 -4.94 -20.15
CA VAL A 198 0.82 -3.57 -20.66
C VAL A 198 1.55 -2.58 -19.77
N GLY A 199 1.77 -2.91 -18.51
CA GLY A 199 2.52 -2.10 -17.57
C GLY A 199 2.78 -2.84 -16.25
N TYR A 200 3.54 -2.17 -15.37
CA TYR A 200 3.79 -2.66 -14.02
C TYR A 200 3.97 -1.50 -13.05
N TYR A 201 3.63 -1.75 -11.78
CA TYR A 201 3.68 -0.76 -10.71
C TYR A 201 5.05 -0.70 -10.03
N GLU A 202 5.34 0.45 -9.42
CA GLU A 202 6.42 0.60 -8.46
C GLU A 202 6.11 -0.22 -7.19
N ALA A 203 7.16 -0.63 -6.47
CA ALA A 203 6.98 -1.26 -5.19
C ALA A 203 6.36 -0.27 -4.19
N VAL A 204 5.34 -0.72 -3.48
CA VAL A 204 4.72 0.08 -2.41
C VAL A 204 5.68 0.23 -1.23
N ASP A 205 6.62 -0.73 -1.06
CA ASP A 205 7.70 -0.72 -0.06
C ASP A 205 7.18 -0.44 1.36
N LEU A 206 6.17 -1.21 1.75
CA LEU A 206 5.66 -1.25 3.12
C LEU A 206 6.10 -2.54 3.78
N GLU A 207 6.94 -2.43 4.81
CA GLU A 207 7.43 -3.59 5.56
C GLU A 207 6.26 -4.42 6.12
N GLY A 208 6.22 -5.70 5.77
CA GLY A 208 5.14 -6.62 6.16
C GLY A 208 3.89 -6.61 5.29
N TRP A 209 3.85 -5.84 4.18
CA TRP A 209 2.71 -5.72 3.26
C TRP A 209 3.06 -6.12 1.82
N ASN A 210 3.87 -7.16 1.67
CA ASN A 210 4.29 -7.68 0.36
C ASN A 210 3.12 -8.10 -0.53
N GLU A 211 1.95 -8.38 0.05
CA GLU A 211 0.72 -8.68 -0.67
C GLU A 211 0.28 -7.57 -1.62
N LEU A 212 0.60 -6.29 -1.30
CA LEU A 212 0.29 -5.16 -2.17
C LEU A 212 1.13 -5.15 -3.44
N ASP A 213 2.34 -5.71 -3.39
CA ASP A 213 3.25 -5.83 -4.52
C ASP A 213 3.05 -7.12 -5.30
N ASN A 214 2.47 -8.16 -4.66
CA ASN A 214 2.25 -9.48 -5.23
C ASN A 214 0.90 -9.59 -5.95
N ILE A 215 0.58 -8.63 -6.83
CA ILE A 215 -0.68 -8.58 -7.54
C ILE A 215 -0.51 -8.67 -9.06
N ILE A 216 -1.53 -9.23 -9.71
CA ILE A 216 -1.75 -9.17 -11.16
C ILE A 216 -3.14 -8.58 -11.36
N VAL A 217 -3.23 -7.44 -12.03
CA VAL A 217 -4.49 -6.76 -12.27
C VAL A 217 -4.99 -7.04 -13.67
N LEU A 218 -6.22 -7.53 -13.79
CA LEU A 218 -6.91 -7.83 -15.05
C LEU A 218 -8.16 -6.97 -15.19
N PRO A 219 -8.71 -6.79 -16.40
CA PRO A 219 -10.01 -6.17 -16.58
C PRO A 219 -11.10 -6.94 -15.81
N TYR A 220 -11.96 -6.23 -15.08
CA TYR A 220 -13.01 -6.84 -14.27
C TYR A 220 -14.02 -7.64 -15.09
N THR A 221 -14.09 -7.40 -16.40
CA THR A 221 -14.91 -8.14 -17.33
C THR A 221 -14.57 -9.63 -17.44
N PHE A 222 -13.37 -10.02 -16.95
CA PHE A 222 -12.96 -11.42 -16.80
C PHE A 222 -13.57 -12.12 -15.57
N ASN A 223 -14.32 -11.42 -14.70
CA ASN A 223 -14.91 -12.02 -13.49
C ASN A 223 -15.76 -13.26 -13.81
N ARG A 224 -16.54 -13.19 -14.87
CA ARG A 224 -17.37 -14.32 -15.31
C ARG A 224 -16.55 -15.57 -15.65
N SER A 225 -15.45 -15.39 -16.37
CA SER A 225 -14.64 -16.52 -16.83
C SER A 225 -13.69 -17.05 -15.76
N MET A 226 -13.27 -16.21 -14.81
CA MET A 226 -12.31 -16.57 -13.78
C MET A 226 -12.96 -17.03 -12.46
N ASN A 227 -14.01 -16.37 -12.01
CA ASN A 227 -14.73 -16.69 -10.76
C ASN A 227 -16.07 -17.39 -10.99
N ASN A 228 -16.47 -17.63 -12.25
CA ASN A 228 -17.82 -18.09 -12.59
C ASN A 228 -18.93 -17.24 -11.94
N ASN A 229 -18.64 -15.97 -11.70
CA ASN A 229 -19.53 -15.01 -11.05
C ASN A 229 -19.77 -13.81 -11.97
N TYR A 230 -21.03 -13.40 -12.07
CA TYR A 230 -21.42 -12.22 -12.85
C TYR A 230 -21.42 -10.95 -11.99
N ASN A 231 -21.55 -11.12 -10.69
CA ASN A 231 -21.76 -9.99 -9.79
C ASN A 231 -20.41 -9.40 -9.36
N ILE A 232 -20.37 -8.08 -9.33
CA ILE A 232 -19.31 -7.30 -8.75
C ILE A 232 -19.89 -6.67 -7.50
N ASP A 233 -19.43 -7.13 -6.35
CA ASP A 233 -19.95 -6.77 -5.03
C ASP A 233 -18.99 -5.87 -4.24
N SER A 234 -17.77 -5.67 -4.72
CA SER A 234 -16.76 -4.84 -4.08
C SER A 234 -16.23 -3.76 -5.02
N TYR A 235 -16.19 -2.53 -4.52
CA TYR A 235 -15.68 -1.36 -5.22
C TYR A 235 -14.74 -0.57 -4.33
N VAL A 236 -13.73 0.01 -4.93
CA VAL A 236 -12.87 1.03 -4.31
C VAL A 236 -13.19 2.37 -4.93
N VAL A 237 -13.54 3.32 -4.08
CA VAL A 237 -13.78 4.72 -4.42
C VAL A 237 -12.65 5.55 -3.83
N LYS A 238 -12.01 6.37 -4.64
CA LYS A 238 -11.03 7.34 -4.19
C LYS A 238 -11.64 8.72 -4.12
N ALA A 239 -11.66 9.31 -2.94
CA ALA A 239 -12.09 10.68 -2.75
C ALA A 239 -10.95 11.67 -3.07
N LYS A 240 -11.27 12.86 -3.56
CA LYS A 240 -10.27 13.92 -3.86
C LYS A 240 -9.56 14.47 -2.63
N SER A 241 -10.17 14.34 -1.47
CA SER A 241 -9.58 14.77 -0.19
C SER A 241 -10.11 13.92 0.96
N ALA A 242 -9.36 13.84 2.06
CA ALA A 242 -9.80 13.17 3.27
C ALA A 242 -11.11 13.76 3.85
N GLN A 243 -11.40 15.03 3.57
CA GLN A 243 -12.65 15.68 3.98
C GLN A 243 -13.86 15.24 3.15
N ALA A 244 -13.65 14.73 1.94
CA ALA A 244 -14.71 14.19 1.09
C ALA A 244 -15.10 12.75 1.46
N THR A 245 -14.39 12.12 2.40
CA THR A 245 -14.69 10.78 2.91
C THR A 245 -15.64 10.77 4.11
N VAL A 246 -15.97 11.94 4.65
CA VAL A 246 -16.92 12.16 5.75
C VAL A 246 -18.24 12.61 5.17
#